data_3f931873070dae9c6c5eba770db5defa
#
_entry.id   3f931873070dae9c6c5eba770db5defa
#
_cell.length_a   1.000
_cell.length_b   1.000
_cell.length_c   1.000
_cell.angle_alpha   90.00
_cell.angle_beta   90.00
_cell.angle_gamma   90.00
#
_symmetry.space_group_name_H-M   'P 1'
#
loop_
_entity.id
_entity.type
_entity.pdbx_description
1 polymer ?
#
loop_
_entity_poly.entity_id
_entity_poly.type
_entity_poly.pdbx_seq_one_letter_code
_entity_poly.pdbx_strand_id
1 'polypeptide(L)'
;MNDSTSDDSTPTQPALLAAWLEALPEPHIVFDHDYRIVAANSAYRRQFGHGAQVVGRTCHAVSHHSPVPCDQAGETCPLARARLSGQRERVLHLHHTPAGEEYVQIELVPLRGESGQPMYFMEKMEPLRIAQGRSGAQGMIGRAPAFKALLALIARVGPSQASVLLLGESGTGKELAA
;
A
#
# COMPACT_ATOMS: atom_id res chain seq x y z
N MET A 1 53.01 -4.25 6.91
CA MET A 1 52.05 -5.35 6.91
C MET A 1 50.68 -4.73 7.04
N ASN A 2 50.02 -4.44 5.91
CA ASN A 2 48.67 -3.93 5.88
C ASN A 2 47.76 -5.13 5.67
N ASP A 3 47.05 -5.49 6.71
CA ASP A 3 45.98 -6.49 6.64
C ASP A 3 44.69 -5.78 6.21
N SER A 4 44.43 -5.77 4.91
CA SER A 4 43.17 -5.28 4.34
C SER A 4 42.20 -6.46 4.36
N THR A 5 41.53 -6.66 5.46
CA THR A 5 40.32 -7.54 5.49
C THR A 5 39.24 -6.87 4.69
N SER A 6 39.13 -7.23 3.39
CA SER A 6 37.94 -7.00 2.60
C SER A 6 36.80 -7.83 3.24
N ASP A 7 35.86 -7.15 3.89
CA ASP A 7 34.61 -7.72 4.35
C ASP A 7 33.75 -8.03 3.09
N ASP A 8 34.00 -9.21 2.51
CA ASP A 8 33.28 -9.74 1.35
C ASP A 8 32.03 -10.51 1.82
N SER A 9 31.25 -9.87 2.70
CA SER A 9 29.95 -10.43 3.13
C SER A 9 28.93 -10.22 2.02
N THR A 10 28.60 -11.29 1.31
CA THR A 10 27.46 -11.31 0.36
C THR A 10 26.22 -10.75 1.07
N PRO A 11 25.56 -9.71 0.53
CA PRO A 11 24.42 -9.09 1.18
C PRO A 11 23.30 -10.11 1.37
N THR A 12 22.65 -10.07 2.51
CA THR A 12 21.50 -10.93 2.80
C THR A 12 20.33 -10.60 1.86
N GLN A 13 19.48 -11.58 1.59
CA GLN A 13 18.32 -11.40 0.70
C GLN A 13 17.45 -10.18 1.10
N PRO A 14 17.13 -9.92 2.37
CA PRO A 14 16.42 -8.70 2.76
C PRO A 14 17.18 -7.40 2.46
N ALA A 15 18.52 -7.40 2.58
CA ALA A 15 19.34 -6.24 2.27
C ALA A 15 19.32 -5.91 0.76
N LEU A 16 19.38 -6.94 -0.10
CA LEU A 16 19.23 -6.75 -1.55
C LEU A 16 17.84 -6.22 -1.91
N LEU A 17 16.78 -6.78 -1.32
CA LEU A 17 15.42 -6.29 -1.53
C LEU A 17 15.29 -4.82 -1.11
N ALA A 18 15.83 -4.44 0.04
CA ALA A 18 15.83 -3.06 0.50
C ALA A 18 16.54 -2.13 -0.48
N ALA A 19 17.72 -2.51 -0.99
CA ALA A 19 18.48 -1.73 -1.96
C ALA A 19 17.70 -1.52 -3.27
N TRP A 20 17.04 -2.55 -3.79
CA TRP A 20 16.22 -2.43 -5.00
C TRP A 20 14.98 -1.55 -4.78
N LEU A 21 14.32 -1.67 -3.63
CA LEU A 21 13.16 -0.85 -3.31
C LEU A 21 13.51 0.64 -3.23
N GLU A 22 14.74 1.01 -2.82
CA GLU A 22 15.16 2.42 -2.76
C GLU A 22 15.21 3.09 -4.15
N ALA A 23 15.31 2.32 -5.24
CA ALA A 23 15.23 2.85 -6.60
C ALA A 23 13.81 3.23 -7.03
N LEU A 24 12.79 2.81 -6.27
CA LEU A 24 11.38 3.06 -6.59
C LEU A 24 10.90 4.34 -5.88
N PRO A 25 10.31 5.30 -6.62
CA PRO A 25 9.91 6.58 -6.04
C PRO A 25 8.66 6.50 -5.16
N GLU A 26 7.76 5.55 -5.44
CA GLU A 26 6.54 5.35 -4.66
C GLU A 26 6.80 4.54 -3.40
N PRO A 27 5.96 4.65 -2.36
CA PRO A 27 6.04 3.82 -1.17
C PRO A 27 5.93 2.33 -1.49
N HIS A 28 6.96 1.57 -1.12
CA HIS A 28 7.01 0.12 -1.29
C HIS A 28 7.49 -0.57 -0.02
N ILE A 29 6.87 -1.72 0.26
CA ILE A 29 7.32 -2.67 1.27
C ILE A 29 7.37 -4.07 0.67
N VAL A 30 8.21 -4.91 1.28
CA VAL A 30 8.17 -6.37 1.10
C VAL A 30 7.93 -6.99 2.46
N PHE A 31 7.04 -7.97 2.50
CA PHE A 31 6.73 -8.72 3.72
C PHE A 31 6.61 -10.23 3.44
N ASP A 32 6.72 -10.99 4.50
CA ASP A 32 6.61 -12.45 4.49
C ASP A 32 5.15 -12.93 4.62
N HIS A 33 4.97 -14.24 4.72
CA HIS A 33 3.67 -14.87 4.92
C HIS A 33 3.00 -14.50 6.26
N ASP A 34 3.78 -14.05 7.25
CA ASP A 34 3.30 -13.70 8.59
C ASP A 34 3.08 -12.19 8.75
N TYR A 35 2.86 -11.49 7.62
CA TYR A 35 2.63 -10.04 7.57
C TYR A 35 3.83 -9.19 8.02
N ARG A 36 5.02 -9.78 8.32
CA ARG A 36 6.18 -9.05 8.81
C ARG A 36 6.91 -8.35 7.67
N ILE A 37 7.12 -7.07 7.82
CA ILE A 37 7.88 -6.25 6.87
C ILE A 37 9.34 -6.68 6.94
N VAL A 38 9.88 -7.19 5.85
CA VAL A 38 11.30 -7.60 5.71
C VAL A 38 12.13 -6.53 5.00
N ALA A 39 11.50 -5.67 4.20
CA ALA A 39 12.13 -4.53 3.56
C ALA A 39 11.12 -3.41 3.33
N ALA A 40 11.59 -2.17 3.34
CA ALA A 40 10.80 -0.98 3.05
C ALA A 40 11.69 0.09 2.44
N ASN A 41 11.20 0.87 1.45
CA ASN A 41 11.95 1.99 0.92
C ASN A 41 11.76 3.27 1.76
N SER A 42 12.57 4.27 1.46
CA SER A 42 12.52 5.58 2.14
C SER A 42 11.18 6.28 1.96
N ALA A 43 10.53 6.12 0.80
CA ALA A 43 9.21 6.70 0.55
C ALA A 43 8.16 6.15 1.52
N TYR A 44 8.13 4.82 1.72
CA TYR A 44 7.22 4.19 2.69
C TYR A 44 7.52 4.65 4.13
N ARG A 45 8.80 4.64 4.52
CA ARG A 45 9.19 5.06 5.88
C ARG A 45 8.76 6.49 6.20
N ARG A 46 8.87 7.41 5.22
CA ARG A 46 8.42 8.80 5.39
C ARG A 46 6.90 8.92 5.51
N GLN A 47 6.16 8.17 4.70
CA GLN A 47 4.71 8.34 4.58
C GLN A 47 3.93 7.54 5.63
N PHE A 48 4.39 6.35 6.01
CA PHE A 48 3.65 5.44 6.89
C PHE A 48 4.41 5.04 8.16
N GLY A 49 5.73 5.21 8.17
CA GLY A 49 6.58 4.76 9.29
C GLY A 49 6.55 5.64 10.53
N HIS A 50 6.02 6.86 10.44
CA HIS A 50 5.98 7.82 11.56
C HIS A 50 7.32 7.97 12.29
N GLY A 51 8.44 7.87 11.56
CA GLY A 51 9.79 7.94 12.13
C GLY A 51 10.26 6.70 12.92
N ALA A 52 9.42 5.67 13.02
CA ALA A 52 9.75 4.44 13.72
C ALA A 52 10.39 3.40 12.80
N GLN A 53 11.12 2.43 13.40
CA GLN A 53 11.56 1.23 12.69
C GLN A 53 10.35 0.43 12.23
N VAL A 54 10.24 0.18 10.92
CA VAL A 54 9.12 -0.56 10.33
C VAL A 54 9.46 -2.02 10.05
N VAL A 55 10.73 -2.32 9.72
CA VAL A 55 11.21 -3.68 9.45
C VAL A 55 11.10 -4.53 10.73
N GLY A 56 10.56 -5.75 10.57
CA GLY A 56 10.27 -6.68 11.66
C GLY A 56 8.88 -6.51 12.28
N ARG A 57 8.19 -5.38 12.04
CA ARG A 57 6.80 -5.17 12.46
C ARG A 57 5.83 -5.70 11.41
N THR A 58 4.59 -5.94 11.80
CA THR A 58 3.55 -6.36 10.86
C THR A 58 2.99 -5.17 10.08
N CYS A 59 2.62 -5.39 8.81
CA CYS A 59 2.08 -4.33 7.94
C CYS A 59 0.82 -3.70 8.53
N HIS A 60 -0.09 -4.50 9.10
CA HIS A 60 -1.32 -4.00 9.71
C HIS A 60 -1.05 -3.14 10.98
N ALA A 61 0.00 -3.46 11.75
CA ALA A 61 0.36 -2.64 12.92
C ALA A 61 0.97 -1.28 12.51
N VAL A 62 1.68 -1.23 11.36
CA VAL A 62 2.31 -0.01 10.86
C VAL A 62 1.32 0.86 10.09
N SER A 63 0.62 0.30 9.10
CA SER A 63 -0.22 1.06 8.15
C SER A 63 -1.65 1.31 8.64
N HIS A 64 -2.18 0.41 9.49
CA HIS A 64 -3.57 0.48 9.96
C HIS A 64 -3.70 0.72 11.46
N HIS A 65 -2.58 0.73 12.20
CA HIS A 65 -2.57 0.79 13.67
C HIS A 65 -3.47 -0.29 14.30
N SER A 66 -3.57 -1.46 13.65
CA SER A 66 -4.41 -2.58 14.06
C SER A 66 -3.56 -3.71 14.67
N PRO A 67 -4.01 -4.32 15.78
CA PRO A 67 -3.34 -5.47 16.38
C PRO A 67 -3.58 -6.77 15.60
N VAL A 68 -4.54 -6.77 14.67
CA VAL A 68 -4.92 -7.95 13.86
C VAL A 68 -4.84 -7.62 12.38
N PRO A 69 -4.68 -8.63 11.50
CA PRO A 69 -4.72 -8.47 10.06
C PRO A 69 -6.02 -7.82 9.55
N CYS A 70 -5.95 -7.18 8.37
CA CYS A 70 -7.05 -6.38 7.80
C CYS A 70 -8.34 -7.19 7.62
N ASP A 71 -8.24 -8.46 7.19
CA ASP A 71 -9.38 -9.36 7.00
C ASP A 71 -10.06 -9.74 8.31
N GLN A 72 -9.33 -9.75 9.41
CA GLN A 72 -9.90 -9.94 10.76
C GLN A 72 -10.48 -8.64 11.35
N ALA A 73 -10.06 -7.49 10.81
CA ALA A 73 -10.58 -6.17 11.17
C ALA A 73 -11.76 -5.71 10.29
N GLY A 74 -12.29 -6.59 9.42
CA GLY A 74 -13.42 -6.29 8.55
C GLY A 74 -13.04 -5.58 7.23
N GLU A 75 -11.76 -5.57 6.89
CA GLU A 75 -11.23 -5.00 5.64
C GLU A 75 -10.81 -6.13 4.68
N THR A 76 -10.69 -5.81 3.39
CA THR A 76 -10.16 -6.76 2.40
C THR A 76 -8.65 -6.81 2.49
N CYS A 77 -8.05 -7.92 2.93
CA CYS A 77 -6.60 -8.07 2.98
C CYS A 77 -6.03 -8.51 1.62
N PRO A 78 -5.15 -7.72 0.96
CA PRO A 78 -4.55 -8.13 -0.30
C PRO A 78 -3.60 -9.32 -0.14
N LEU A 79 -2.90 -9.43 1.00
CA LEU A 79 -2.04 -10.59 1.27
C LEU A 79 -2.86 -11.88 1.42
N ALA A 80 -3.93 -11.85 2.21
CA ALA A 80 -4.80 -13.02 2.37
C ALA A 80 -5.34 -13.51 1.02
N ARG A 81 -5.73 -12.59 0.14
CA ARG A 81 -6.19 -12.92 -1.23
C ARG A 81 -5.06 -13.46 -2.11
N ALA A 82 -3.90 -12.81 -2.13
CA ALA A 82 -2.76 -13.24 -2.94
C ALA A 82 -2.21 -14.61 -2.52
N ARG A 83 -2.27 -14.94 -1.23
CA ARG A 83 -1.89 -16.27 -0.73
C ARG A 83 -2.81 -17.37 -1.27
N LEU A 84 -4.09 -17.07 -1.45
CA LEU A 84 -5.07 -18.01 -2.00
C LEU A 84 -5.01 -18.09 -3.53
N SER A 85 -4.93 -16.95 -4.20
CA SER A 85 -4.97 -16.87 -5.66
C SER A 85 -3.62 -17.12 -6.32
N GLY A 86 -2.53 -16.85 -5.60
CA GLY A 86 -1.17 -16.80 -6.16
C GLY A 86 -0.97 -15.68 -7.18
N GLN A 87 -1.90 -14.74 -7.27
CA GLN A 87 -1.93 -13.67 -8.27
C GLN A 87 -1.70 -12.30 -7.64
N ARG A 88 -1.45 -11.32 -8.50
CA ARG A 88 -1.43 -9.91 -8.12
C ARG A 88 -2.83 -9.49 -7.67
N GLU A 89 -2.87 -8.74 -6.57
CA GLU A 89 -4.10 -8.19 -6.01
C GLU A 89 -4.06 -6.67 -5.96
N ARG A 90 -5.23 -6.05 -6.13
CA ARG A 90 -5.41 -4.61 -5.99
C ARG A 90 -6.58 -4.34 -5.07
N VAL A 91 -6.36 -3.50 -4.07
CA VAL A 91 -7.39 -3.10 -3.09
C VAL A 91 -7.26 -1.62 -2.77
N LEU A 92 -8.35 -1.05 -2.28
CA LEU A 92 -8.38 0.30 -1.73
C LEU A 92 -8.49 0.19 -0.21
N HIS A 93 -7.50 0.74 0.50
CA HIS A 93 -7.45 0.74 1.97
C HIS A 93 -7.42 2.15 2.52
N LEU A 94 -7.91 2.29 3.76
CA LEU A 94 -7.72 3.48 4.56
C LEU A 94 -6.48 3.29 5.42
N HIS A 95 -5.44 4.09 5.19
CA HIS A 95 -4.19 4.04 5.93
C HIS A 95 -4.03 5.25 6.85
N HIS A 96 -3.32 5.07 7.94
CA HIS A 96 -2.89 6.17 8.81
C HIS A 96 -1.58 6.75 8.30
N THR A 97 -1.58 8.05 8.02
CA THR A 97 -0.42 8.84 7.60
C THR A 97 -0.15 9.95 8.61
N PRO A 98 1.01 10.63 8.56
CA PRO A 98 1.25 11.81 9.38
C PRO A 98 0.24 12.96 9.15
N ALA A 99 -0.40 12.99 7.98
CA ALA A 99 -1.44 13.97 7.63
C ALA A 99 -2.86 13.55 8.07
N GLY A 100 -3.02 12.33 8.60
CA GLY A 100 -4.30 11.75 8.99
C GLY A 100 -4.63 10.47 8.24
N GLU A 101 -5.91 10.11 8.19
CA GLU A 101 -6.39 8.94 7.45
C GLU A 101 -6.52 9.29 5.95
N GLU A 102 -5.91 8.47 5.09
CA GLU A 102 -5.96 8.63 3.64
C GLU A 102 -6.33 7.33 2.96
N TYR A 103 -7.13 7.41 1.89
CA TYR A 103 -7.33 6.27 1.00
C TYR A 103 -6.09 6.02 0.17
N VAL A 104 -5.61 4.78 0.20
CA VAL A 104 -4.43 4.32 -0.50
C VAL A 104 -4.81 3.17 -1.42
N GLN A 105 -4.51 3.31 -2.69
CA GLN A 105 -4.57 2.19 -3.63
C GLN A 105 -3.35 1.32 -3.42
N ILE A 106 -3.59 0.06 -3.09
CA ILE A 106 -2.57 -0.95 -2.88
C ILE A 106 -2.52 -1.87 -4.09
N GLU A 107 -1.34 -2.09 -4.61
CA GLU A 107 -1.04 -3.17 -5.54
C GLU A 107 -0.05 -4.12 -4.88
N LEU A 108 -0.46 -5.37 -4.70
CA LEU A 108 0.36 -6.42 -4.11
C LEU A 108 0.73 -7.48 -5.16
N VAL A 109 2.03 -7.81 -5.21
CA VAL A 109 2.59 -8.80 -6.15
C VAL A 109 3.32 -9.88 -5.37
N PRO A 110 3.00 -11.19 -5.57
CA PRO A 110 3.79 -12.28 -5.02
C PRO A 110 5.18 -12.34 -5.67
N LEU A 111 6.23 -12.35 -4.85
CA LEU A 111 7.61 -12.58 -5.28
C LEU A 111 7.92 -14.07 -5.12
N ARG A 112 8.19 -14.73 -6.24
CA ARG A 112 8.38 -16.19 -6.26
C ARG A 112 9.85 -16.54 -6.10
N GLY A 113 10.12 -17.60 -5.32
CA GLY A 113 11.42 -18.22 -5.25
C GLY A 113 11.67 -19.18 -6.42
N GLU A 114 12.81 -19.84 -6.42
CA GLU A 114 13.21 -20.82 -7.45
C GLU A 114 12.21 -21.99 -7.60
N SER A 115 11.52 -22.36 -6.54
CA SER A 115 10.46 -23.37 -6.55
C SER A 115 9.17 -22.92 -7.25
N GLY A 116 9.08 -21.66 -7.69
CA GLY A 116 7.87 -21.07 -8.25
C GLY A 116 6.80 -20.69 -7.20
N GLN A 117 7.01 -21.01 -5.92
CA GLN A 117 6.10 -20.63 -4.85
C GLN A 117 6.38 -19.19 -4.37
N PRO A 118 5.36 -18.45 -3.94
CA PRO A 118 5.56 -17.14 -3.31
C PRO A 118 6.46 -17.28 -2.08
N MET A 119 7.53 -16.52 -2.04
CA MET A 119 8.46 -16.44 -0.90
C MET A 119 8.19 -15.18 -0.09
N TYR A 120 7.94 -14.09 -0.79
CA TYR A 120 7.60 -12.79 -0.24
C TYR A 120 6.47 -12.14 -1.05
N PHE A 121 5.99 -11.00 -0.54
CA PHE A 121 4.97 -10.20 -1.21
C PHE A 121 5.44 -8.76 -1.22
N MET A 122 5.48 -8.16 -2.40
CA MET A 122 5.80 -6.74 -2.56
C MET A 122 4.51 -5.95 -2.68
N GLU A 123 4.40 -4.90 -1.91
CA GLU A 123 3.26 -4.00 -1.91
C GLU A 123 3.71 -2.60 -2.32
N LYS A 124 3.06 -2.07 -3.35
CA LYS A 124 3.13 -0.68 -3.80
C LYS A 124 1.93 0.06 -3.27
N MET A 125 2.14 1.27 -2.77
CA MET A 125 1.10 2.13 -2.25
C MET A 125 1.05 3.45 -3.01
N GLU A 126 -0.13 3.82 -3.48
CA GLU A 126 -0.37 5.11 -4.12
C GLU A 126 -1.52 5.80 -3.39
N PRO A 127 -1.30 7.00 -2.82
CA PRO A 127 -2.40 7.80 -2.29
C PRO A 127 -3.45 8.01 -3.36
N LEU A 128 -4.70 7.75 -3.03
CA LEU A 128 -5.79 7.99 -3.94
C LEU A 128 -6.06 9.50 -3.99
N ARG A 129 -5.51 10.15 -4.99
CA ARG A 129 -5.75 11.58 -5.26
C ARG A 129 -7.12 11.75 -5.91
N ILE A 130 -8.19 11.54 -5.15
CA ILE A 130 -9.52 11.94 -5.58
C ILE A 130 -9.65 13.41 -5.25
N ALA A 131 -9.61 14.21 -6.31
CA ALA A 131 -9.89 15.64 -6.28
C ALA A 131 -9.22 16.40 -5.12
N GLN A 132 -7.90 16.52 -5.14
CA GLN A 132 -7.27 17.71 -4.56
C GLN A 132 -7.60 18.90 -5.49
N GLY A 133 -8.88 19.05 -5.81
CA GLY A 133 -9.44 20.21 -6.46
C GLY A 133 -9.57 21.32 -5.44
N ARG A 134 -8.69 22.32 -5.57
CA ARG A 134 -8.77 23.67 -4.97
C ARG A 134 -9.06 23.73 -3.47
N SER A 135 -8.09 24.27 -2.76
CA SER A 135 -8.15 24.89 -1.43
C SER A 135 -9.52 24.86 -0.74
N GLY A 136 -9.74 23.97 0.22
CA GLY A 136 -10.87 24.05 1.15
C GLY A 136 -11.82 22.85 1.21
N ALA A 137 -11.79 21.91 0.30
CA ALA A 137 -12.60 20.72 0.41
C ALA A 137 -11.85 19.65 1.22
N GLN A 138 -12.34 19.35 2.41
CA GLN A 138 -12.02 18.11 3.10
C GLN A 138 -12.33 16.97 2.13
N GLY A 139 -11.34 16.11 1.85
CA GLY A 139 -11.51 15.01 0.92
C GLY A 139 -12.71 14.12 1.29
N MET A 140 -13.21 13.36 0.31
CA MET A 140 -14.32 12.43 0.55
C MET A 140 -13.93 11.41 1.61
N ILE A 141 -14.66 11.38 2.73
CA ILE A 141 -14.39 10.49 3.86
C ILE A 141 -15.58 9.56 4.07
N GLY A 142 -15.32 8.26 4.18
CA GLY A 142 -16.35 7.27 4.46
C GLY A 142 -15.77 5.86 4.57
N ARG A 143 -16.43 5.00 5.35
CA ARG A 143 -15.98 3.61 5.57
C ARG A 143 -16.98 2.57 5.04
N ALA A 144 -18.15 3.02 4.59
CA ALA A 144 -19.18 2.14 4.06
C ALA A 144 -18.69 1.38 2.82
N PRO A 145 -19.01 0.08 2.67
CA PRO A 145 -18.59 -0.71 1.51
C PRO A 145 -18.99 -0.08 0.17
N ALA A 146 -20.19 0.48 0.08
CA ALA A 146 -20.68 1.17 -1.13
C ALA A 146 -19.83 2.42 -1.46
N PHE A 147 -19.41 3.17 -0.44
CA PHE A 147 -18.55 4.33 -0.61
C PHE A 147 -17.14 3.91 -1.09
N LYS A 148 -16.56 2.87 -0.50
CA LYS A 148 -15.28 2.31 -0.96
C LYS A 148 -15.35 1.80 -2.40
N ALA A 149 -16.45 1.15 -2.79
CA ALA A 149 -16.68 0.70 -4.16
C ALA A 149 -16.77 1.88 -5.15
N LEU A 150 -17.43 2.98 -4.76
CA LEU A 150 -17.48 4.21 -5.54
C LEU A 150 -16.08 4.80 -5.73
N LEU A 151 -15.28 4.94 -4.68
CA LEU A 151 -13.92 5.46 -4.76
C LEU A 151 -13.03 4.59 -5.67
N ALA A 152 -13.12 3.26 -5.56
CA ALA A 152 -12.38 2.34 -6.41
C ALA A 152 -12.79 2.46 -7.89
N LEU A 153 -14.08 2.73 -8.17
CA LEU A 153 -14.56 2.99 -9.52
C LEU A 153 -14.02 4.30 -10.07
N ILE A 154 -14.07 5.39 -9.30
CA ILE A 154 -13.51 6.71 -9.67
C ILE A 154 -12.01 6.57 -9.98
N ALA A 155 -11.25 5.91 -9.10
CA ALA A 155 -9.82 5.69 -9.31
C ALA A 155 -9.50 4.92 -10.60
N ARG A 156 -10.37 4.02 -11.00
CA ARG A 156 -10.22 3.22 -12.23
C ARG A 156 -10.55 4.00 -13.49
N VAL A 157 -11.56 4.87 -13.45
CA VAL A 157 -12.01 5.62 -14.64
C VAL A 157 -11.32 6.98 -14.78
N GLY A 158 -10.90 7.62 -13.69
CA GLY A 158 -10.28 8.94 -13.70
C GLY A 158 -9.07 9.10 -14.63
N PRO A 159 -8.15 8.11 -14.75
CA PRO A 159 -7.03 8.20 -15.69
C PRO A 159 -7.43 7.95 -17.16
N SER A 160 -8.68 7.61 -17.44
CA SER A 160 -9.15 7.28 -18.80
C SER A 160 -9.78 8.50 -19.48
N GLN A 161 -9.98 8.41 -20.82
CA GLN A 161 -10.73 9.40 -21.60
C GLN A 161 -12.24 9.05 -21.69
N ALA A 162 -12.71 8.13 -20.85
CA ALA A 162 -14.10 7.70 -20.86
C ALA A 162 -15.02 8.80 -20.28
N SER A 163 -16.15 9.02 -20.92
CA SER A 163 -17.19 9.87 -20.35
C SER A 163 -17.88 9.15 -19.19
N VAL A 164 -18.04 9.84 -18.06
CA VAL A 164 -18.66 9.29 -16.85
C VAL A 164 -19.87 10.13 -16.47
N LEU A 165 -20.99 9.47 -16.21
CA LEU A 165 -22.20 10.11 -15.70
C LEU A 165 -22.35 9.80 -14.19
N LEU A 166 -22.33 10.85 -13.38
CA LEU A 166 -22.57 10.76 -11.93
C LEU A 166 -24.06 11.01 -11.63
N LEU A 167 -24.74 10.02 -11.11
CA LEU A 167 -26.15 10.10 -10.71
C LEU A 167 -26.28 10.11 -9.17
N GLY A 168 -27.21 10.90 -8.67
CA GLY A 168 -27.49 10.99 -7.23
C GLY A 168 -28.32 12.23 -6.92
N GLU A 169 -28.93 12.26 -5.74
CA GLU A 169 -29.71 13.39 -5.24
C GLU A 169 -28.87 14.66 -5.10
N SER A 170 -29.52 15.82 -4.99
CA SER A 170 -28.82 17.08 -4.72
C SER A 170 -28.11 17.03 -3.36
N GLY A 171 -26.89 17.56 -3.28
CA GLY A 171 -26.10 17.58 -2.04
C GLY A 171 -25.38 16.28 -1.68
N THR A 172 -25.39 15.26 -2.54
CA THR A 172 -24.70 13.98 -2.27
C THR A 172 -23.18 14.00 -2.55
N GLY A 173 -22.60 15.17 -2.85
CA GLY A 173 -21.16 15.34 -3.07
C GLY A 173 -20.66 14.90 -4.45
N LYS A 174 -21.52 14.87 -5.47
CA LYS A 174 -21.11 14.52 -6.85
C LYS A 174 -19.98 15.42 -7.36
N GLU A 175 -19.98 16.69 -6.97
CA GLU A 175 -18.96 17.68 -7.27
C GLU A 175 -17.59 17.37 -6.66
N LEU A 176 -17.56 16.56 -5.61
CA LEU A 176 -16.30 16.10 -5.00
C LEU A 176 -15.72 14.90 -5.74
N ALA A 177 -16.54 14.20 -6.53
CA ALA A 177 -16.15 13.02 -7.29
C ALA A 177 -15.79 13.37 -8.77
N ALA A 178 -16.16 14.54 -9.25
CA ALA A 178 -15.90 15.03 -10.60
C ALA A 178 -14.55 15.77 -10.67
#